data_75f81d154fc6ea677944b819b01921eb
#
_entry.id   75f81d154fc6ea677944b819b01921eb
#
_cell.length_a   1.000
_cell.length_b   1.000
_cell.length_c   1.000
_cell.angle_alpha   90.00
_cell.angle_beta   90.00
_cell.angle_gamma   90.00
#
_symmetry.space_group_name_H-M   'P 1'
#
loop_
_entity.id
_entity.type
_entity.pdbx_description
1 polymer ?
#
loop_
_entity_poly.entity_id
_entity_poly.type
_entity_poly.pdbx_seq_one_letter_code
_entity_poly.pdbx_strand_id
1 'polypeptide(L)'
;MAEDGLIDAWIFARGGSQGLPGKNRKPLGGIPLIAHSIRTAQGSARIDRIFVSTDCPAIAEVAREYGAEVPFLRPVELASSQAPERLAWRHAIQWLRESGLPPMRVMVSLPATSPLRTVVEVDRGIDDFLEGNWDTLLAVSKSERHPAFNMVHMASDKAVELAMPSAERFARRQDCPLLYNIATAFFITDPDFVLQTDSFWEGSVGSVVIPAEHAVDIDTELDFVFAEFLYERESRECEQHKT
;
A
#
# COMPACT_ATOMS: atom_id res chain seq x y z
N MET A 1 7.06 -22.40 1.17
CA MET A 1 7.58 -21.29 2.02
C MET A 1 8.47 -21.90 3.11
N ALA A 2 9.61 -21.31 3.44
CA ALA A 2 10.38 -21.73 4.61
C ALA A 2 9.54 -21.47 5.87
N GLU A 3 9.36 -22.46 6.75
CA GLU A 3 8.59 -22.32 7.99
C GLU A 3 9.29 -21.38 8.99
N ASP A 4 10.61 -21.24 8.89
CA ASP A 4 11.44 -20.41 9.76
C ASP A 4 11.76 -19.07 9.09
N GLY A 5 11.36 -17.97 9.71
CA GLY A 5 11.66 -16.60 9.26
C GLY A 5 10.69 -15.60 9.83
N LEU A 6 11.06 -14.31 9.74
CA LEU A 6 10.33 -13.20 10.32
C LEU A 6 9.37 -12.55 9.29
N ILE A 7 8.36 -11.89 9.81
CA ILE A 7 7.45 -11.05 9.03
C ILE A 7 7.93 -9.61 9.12
N ASP A 8 8.42 -9.07 8.00
CA ASP A 8 9.00 -7.75 7.95
C ASP A 8 8.07 -6.75 7.28
N ALA A 9 7.76 -5.67 7.99
CA ALA A 9 7.14 -4.50 7.37
C ALA A 9 8.20 -3.63 6.68
N TRP A 10 7.93 -3.28 5.43
CA TRP A 10 8.73 -2.35 4.64
C TRP A 10 7.90 -1.15 4.20
N ILE A 11 8.40 0.06 4.47
CA ILE A 11 7.80 1.31 4.04
C ILE A 11 8.72 1.95 3.00
N PHE A 12 8.25 2.05 1.76
CA PHE A 12 9.01 2.61 0.64
C PHE A 12 8.60 4.05 0.42
N ALA A 13 9.44 5.00 0.85
CA ALA A 13 9.14 6.42 0.82
C ALA A 13 10.26 7.22 0.11
N ARG A 14 10.04 7.59 -1.16
CA ARG A 14 11.00 8.43 -1.90
C ARG A 14 10.87 9.90 -1.52
N GLY A 15 11.98 10.66 -1.64
CA GLY A 15 12.02 12.11 -1.40
C GLY A 15 11.32 12.93 -2.48
N GLY A 16 11.36 12.46 -3.73
CA GLY A 16 10.87 13.17 -4.91
C GLY A 16 9.40 12.92 -5.24
N SER A 17 8.47 13.29 -4.36
CA SER A 17 7.02 13.23 -4.64
C SER A 17 6.62 14.32 -5.64
N GLN A 18 6.01 13.94 -6.79
CA GLN A 18 5.66 14.89 -7.86
C GLN A 18 4.31 15.58 -7.62
N GLY A 19 3.26 14.84 -7.27
CA GLY A 19 1.91 15.40 -7.12
C GLY A 19 1.75 16.23 -5.84
N LEU A 20 2.45 15.85 -4.75
CA LEU A 20 2.48 16.59 -3.48
C LEU A 20 3.91 16.61 -2.92
N PRO A 21 4.70 17.66 -3.20
CA PRO A 21 6.08 17.74 -2.75
C PRO A 21 6.23 17.59 -1.24
N GLY A 22 7.16 16.74 -0.82
CA GLY A 22 7.44 16.50 0.60
C GLY A 22 6.34 15.74 1.35
N LYS A 23 5.38 15.13 0.67
CA LYS A 23 4.19 14.50 1.26
C LYS A 23 4.50 13.53 2.41
N ASN A 24 5.56 12.73 2.31
CA ASN A 24 5.91 11.73 3.34
C ASN A 24 6.22 12.34 4.72
N ARG A 25 6.58 13.63 4.77
CA ARG A 25 6.82 14.39 6.00
C ARG A 25 5.72 15.40 6.33
N LYS A 26 4.73 15.58 5.43
CA LYS A 26 3.59 16.48 5.69
C LYS A 26 2.77 15.93 6.84
N PRO A 27 2.42 16.74 7.85
CA PRO A 27 1.67 16.26 9.01
C PRO A 27 0.20 16.01 8.65
N LEU A 28 -0.28 14.80 8.94
CA LEU A 28 -1.68 14.41 8.94
C LEU A 28 -2.08 14.14 10.40
N GLY A 29 -3.09 14.81 10.93
CA GLY A 29 -3.44 14.68 12.33
C GLY A 29 -2.29 15.01 13.29
N GLY A 30 -1.39 15.91 12.92
CA GLY A 30 -0.26 16.37 13.73
C GLY A 30 1.00 15.49 13.68
N ILE A 31 1.00 14.37 12.93
CA ILE A 31 2.18 13.51 12.76
C ILE A 31 2.56 13.36 11.28
N PRO A 32 3.85 13.19 10.95
CA PRO A 32 4.29 13.00 9.58
C PRO A 32 3.58 11.81 8.88
N LEU A 33 3.24 11.97 7.61
CA LEU A 33 2.50 10.94 6.86
C LEU A 33 3.14 9.55 6.95
N ILE A 34 4.45 9.45 6.81
CA ILE A 34 5.18 8.17 6.93
C ILE A 34 5.01 7.51 8.31
N ALA A 35 4.84 8.31 9.35
CA ALA A 35 4.70 7.82 10.72
C ALA A 35 3.40 7.04 10.95
N HIS A 36 2.34 7.30 10.17
CA HIS A 36 1.12 6.49 10.22
C HIS A 36 1.40 5.04 9.83
N SER A 37 2.17 4.80 8.76
CA SER A 37 2.57 3.44 8.35
C SER A 37 3.45 2.76 9.39
N ILE A 38 4.39 3.50 10.00
CA ILE A 38 5.25 2.97 11.06
C ILE A 38 4.40 2.58 12.28
N ARG A 39 3.46 3.43 12.70
CA ARG A 39 2.56 3.15 13.83
C ARG A 39 1.63 1.96 13.56
N THR A 40 1.12 1.83 12.32
CA THR A 40 0.35 0.66 11.92
C THR A 40 1.19 -0.62 12.08
N ALA A 41 2.44 -0.61 11.59
CA ALA A 41 3.33 -1.76 11.75
C ALA A 41 3.65 -2.06 13.22
N GLN A 42 3.90 -1.04 14.04
CA GLN A 42 4.14 -1.19 15.49
C GLN A 42 2.93 -1.74 16.26
N GLY A 43 1.73 -1.43 15.81
CA GLY A 43 0.49 -1.93 16.42
C GLY A 43 0.14 -3.37 16.05
N SER A 44 0.75 -3.92 14.99
CA SER A 44 0.52 -5.28 14.54
C SER A 44 1.09 -6.31 15.51
N ALA A 45 0.30 -7.36 15.81
CA ALA A 45 0.76 -8.50 16.57
C ALA A 45 1.51 -9.53 15.71
N ARG A 46 1.59 -9.32 14.41
CA ARG A 46 2.16 -10.24 13.41
C ARG A 46 3.52 -9.79 12.87
N ILE A 47 3.80 -8.48 12.89
CA ILE A 47 5.02 -7.89 12.32
C ILE A 47 6.15 -7.95 13.35
N ASP A 48 7.29 -8.51 12.95
CA ASP A 48 8.46 -8.68 13.82
C ASP A 48 9.45 -7.50 13.70
N ARG A 49 9.64 -6.95 12.49
CA ARG A 49 10.61 -5.87 12.21
C ARG A 49 10.01 -4.82 11.29
N ILE A 50 10.47 -3.58 11.45
CA ILE A 50 9.95 -2.42 10.68
C ILE A 50 11.10 -1.70 10.03
N PHE A 51 11.13 -1.71 8.71
CA PHE A 51 12.15 -1.09 7.90
C PHE A 51 11.59 0.02 7.01
N VAL A 52 12.39 1.06 6.81
CA VAL A 52 12.10 2.11 5.82
C VAL A 52 13.19 2.17 4.78
N SER A 53 12.80 2.08 3.51
CA SER A 53 13.65 2.30 2.34
C SER A 53 13.37 3.68 1.76
N THR A 54 14.34 4.58 1.84
CA THR A 54 14.25 5.95 1.32
C THR A 54 15.59 6.42 0.75
N ASP A 55 15.53 7.31 -0.25
CA ASP A 55 16.68 8.05 -0.81
C ASP A 55 16.92 9.40 -0.09
N CYS A 56 16.00 9.79 0.80
CA CYS A 56 15.99 11.12 1.43
C CYS A 56 16.42 11.05 2.89
N PRO A 57 17.55 11.69 3.26
CA PRO A 57 18.03 11.71 4.65
C PRO A 57 17.02 12.26 5.65
N ALA A 58 16.23 13.28 5.26
CA ALA A 58 15.21 13.86 6.14
C ALA A 58 14.01 12.93 6.38
N ILE A 59 13.66 12.04 5.42
CA ILE A 59 12.66 10.99 5.64
C ILE A 59 13.25 9.90 6.54
N ALA A 60 14.54 9.56 6.34
CA ALA A 60 15.24 8.58 7.16
C ALA A 60 15.32 9.01 8.64
N GLU A 61 15.56 10.30 8.89
CA GLU A 61 15.58 10.87 10.25
C GLU A 61 14.20 10.72 10.92
N VAL A 62 13.14 11.19 10.26
CA VAL A 62 11.76 11.02 10.75
C VAL A 62 11.41 9.54 11.00
N ALA A 63 11.79 8.65 10.09
CA ALA A 63 11.51 7.23 10.26
C ALA A 63 12.16 6.65 11.52
N ARG A 64 13.41 7.02 11.81
CA ARG A 64 14.13 6.61 13.02
C ARG A 64 13.52 7.21 14.30
N GLU A 65 13.11 8.47 14.27
CA GLU A 65 12.42 9.13 15.39
C GLU A 65 11.14 8.40 15.78
N TYR A 66 10.44 7.81 14.79
CA TYR A 66 9.22 7.02 15.01
C TYR A 66 9.49 5.52 15.22
N GLY A 67 10.77 5.10 15.35
CA GLY A 67 11.15 3.76 15.76
C GLY A 67 11.29 2.73 14.65
N ALA A 68 11.34 3.14 13.38
CA ALA A 68 11.67 2.25 12.28
C ALA A 68 13.18 2.19 12.03
N GLU A 69 13.66 1.04 11.56
CA GLU A 69 15.03 0.91 11.08
C GLU A 69 15.16 1.45 9.65
N VAL A 70 16.25 2.19 9.40
CA VAL A 70 16.61 2.67 8.05
C VAL A 70 18.02 2.13 7.76
N PRO A 71 18.09 0.92 7.19
CA PRO A 71 19.36 0.19 7.08
C PRO A 71 20.30 0.76 6.01
N PHE A 72 19.76 1.47 5.05
CA PHE A 72 20.50 2.10 3.95
C PHE A 72 19.76 3.33 3.43
N LEU A 73 20.45 4.17 2.69
CA LEU A 73 19.81 5.11 1.78
C LEU A 73 19.68 4.43 0.42
N ARG A 74 18.44 4.35 -0.08
CA ARG A 74 18.13 3.72 -1.36
C ARG A 74 18.87 4.41 -2.51
N PRO A 75 19.50 3.66 -3.43
CA PRO A 75 20.11 4.22 -4.62
C PRO A 75 19.15 5.11 -5.40
N VAL A 76 19.66 6.22 -5.93
CA VAL A 76 18.83 7.24 -6.58
C VAL A 76 18.14 6.72 -7.84
N GLU A 77 18.74 5.73 -8.50
CA GLU A 77 18.18 5.05 -9.67
C GLU A 77 16.88 4.31 -9.34
N LEU A 78 16.76 3.80 -8.10
CA LEU A 78 15.57 3.10 -7.58
C LEU A 78 14.56 4.05 -6.94
N ALA A 79 14.85 5.35 -6.91
CA ALA A 79 13.98 6.39 -6.34
C ALA A 79 13.39 7.32 -7.40
N SER A 80 13.71 7.11 -8.67
CA SER A 80 13.19 7.93 -9.77
C SER A 80 11.65 7.76 -9.90
N SER A 81 10.99 8.74 -10.52
CA SER A 81 9.54 8.68 -10.75
C SER A 81 9.12 7.58 -11.74
N GLN A 82 10.06 7.06 -12.51
CA GLN A 82 9.83 6.02 -13.50
C GLN A 82 10.29 4.62 -13.04
N ALA A 83 11.01 4.54 -11.92
CA ALA A 83 11.44 3.27 -11.39
C ALA A 83 10.24 2.48 -10.83
N PRO A 84 9.97 1.25 -11.32
CA PRO A 84 8.96 0.39 -10.71
C PRO A 84 9.28 0.17 -9.23
N GLU A 85 8.27 0.29 -8.37
CA GLU A 85 8.46 0.11 -6.92
C GLU A 85 9.01 -1.28 -6.59
N ARG A 86 8.68 -2.28 -7.38
CA ARG A 86 9.19 -3.66 -7.24
C ARG A 86 10.72 -3.74 -7.26
N LEU A 87 11.42 -2.84 -7.95
CA LEU A 87 12.88 -2.78 -7.92
C LEU A 87 13.40 -2.35 -6.53
N ALA A 88 12.69 -1.46 -5.85
CA ALA A 88 13.01 -1.10 -4.47
C ALA A 88 12.73 -2.27 -3.51
N TRP A 89 11.70 -3.07 -3.75
CA TRP A 89 11.42 -4.29 -3.00
C TRP A 89 12.54 -5.31 -3.17
N ARG A 90 12.95 -5.59 -4.41
CA ARG A 90 14.07 -6.50 -4.70
C ARG A 90 15.37 -6.05 -4.00
N HIS A 91 15.67 -4.77 -4.05
CA HIS A 91 16.83 -4.21 -3.38
C HIS A 91 16.78 -4.44 -1.86
N ALA A 92 15.62 -4.22 -1.23
CA ALA A 92 15.43 -4.46 0.21
C ALA A 92 15.60 -5.93 0.57
N ILE A 93 15.03 -6.85 -0.21
CA ILE A 93 15.14 -8.29 -0.01
C ILE A 93 16.59 -8.76 -0.17
N GLN A 94 17.28 -8.30 -1.22
CA GLN A 94 18.68 -8.64 -1.46
C GLN A 94 19.57 -8.14 -0.35
N TRP A 95 19.41 -6.87 0.07
CA TRP A 95 20.13 -6.33 1.20
C TRP A 95 19.94 -7.17 2.47
N LEU A 96 18.70 -7.57 2.77
CA LEU A 96 18.43 -8.37 3.97
C LEU A 96 19.13 -9.73 3.92
N ARG A 97 19.16 -10.39 2.76
CA ARG A 97 19.87 -11.67 2.57
C ARG A 97 21.38 -11.56 2.76
N GLU A 98 21.95 -10.41 2.45
CA GLU A 98 23.39 -10.14 2.59
C GLU A 98 23.75 -9.60 3.97
N SER A 99 22.79 -9.13 4.75
CA SER A 99 23.01 -8.44 6.04
C SER A 99 23.44 -9.34 7.20
N GLY A 100 23.23 -10.67 7.08
CA GLY A 100 23.41 -11.63 8.18
C GLY A 100 22.30 -11.59 9.24
N LEU A 101 21.25 -10.80 9.04
CA LEU A 101 20.06 -10.80 9.90
C LEU A 101 19.22 -12.07 9.67
N PRO A 102 18.33 -12.43 10.61
CA PRO A 102 17.38 -13.53 10.41
C PRO A 102 16.60 -13.38 9.10
N PRO A 103 16.33 -14.48 8.38
CA PRO A 103 15.67 -14.42 7.09
C PRO A 103 14.23 -13.87 7.19
N MET A 104 13.79 -13.19 6.15
CA MET A 104 12.41 -12.74 5.98
C MET A 104 11.59 -13.86 5.35
N ARG A 105 10.52 -14.27 6.03
CA ARG A 105 9.53 -15.23 5.52
C ARG A 105 8.45 -14.53 4.70
N VAL A 106 7.99 -13.39 5.19
CA VAL A 106 6.91 -12.61 4.56
C VAL A 106 7.31 -11.15 4.53
N MET A 107 7.13 -10.52 3.38
CA MET A 107 7.28 -9.09 3.19
C MET A 107 5.90 -8.42 3.22
N VAL A 108 5.72 -7.47 4.12
CA VAL A 108 4.54 -6.61 4.21
C VAL A 108 4.92 -5.21 3.76
N SER A 109 4.56 -4.80 2.55
CA SER A 109 4.73 -3.42 2.10
C SER A 109 3.59 -2.56 2.63
N LEU A 110 3.92 -1.48 3.34
CA LEU A 110 2.99 -0.51 3.91
C LEU A 110 3.25 0.89 3.31
N PRO A 111 2.69 1.21 2.13
CA PRO A 111 2.89 2.51 1.50
C PRO A 111 2.53 3.67 2.42
N ALA A 112 3.42 4.68 2.48
CA ALA A 112 3.18 5.87 3.31
C ALA A 112 1.97 6.70 2.84
N THR A 113 1.59 6.53 1.58
CA THR A 113 0.51 7.28 0.93
C THR A 113 -0.90 6.85 1.31
N SER A 114 -1.04 5.71 2.00
CA SER A 114 -2.33 5.20 2.46
C SER A 114 -2.38 5.15 4.00
N PRO A 115 -2.50 6.30 4.67
CA PRO A 115 -2.35 6.40 6.13
C PRO A 115 -3.53 5.86 6.94
N LEU A 116 -4.70 5.68 6.32
CA LEU A 116 -5.96 5.38 7.01
C LEU A 116 -6.24 3.88 7.17
N ARG A 117 -5.36 3.00 6.66
CA ARG A 117 -5.48 1.57 6.92
C ARG A 117 -5.35 1.26 8.40
N THR A 118 -6.06 0.24 8.85
CA THR A 118 -6.05 -0.17 10.26
C THR A 118 -5.09 -1.35 10.50
N VAL A 119 -4.63 -1.49 11.75
CA VAL A 119 -3.84 -2.64 12.20
C VAL A 119 -4.61 -3.95 11.97
N VAL A 120 -5.91 -3.96 12.28
CA VAL A 120 -6.77 -5.15 12.13
C VAL A 120 -6.83 -5.65 10.70
N GLU A 121 -6.87 -4.74 9.73
CA GLU A 121 -6.86 -5.09 8.30
C GLU A 121 -5.53 -5.70 7.87
N VAL A 122 -4.43 -5.14 8.35
CA VAL A 122 -3.08 -5.66 8.06
C VAL A 122 -2.89 -7.04 8.68
N ASP A 123 -3.24 -7.22 9.96
CA ASP A 123 -3.12 -8.51 10.65
C ASP A 123 -3.99 -9.58 9.98
N ARG A 124 -5.25 -9.24 9.62
CA ARG A 124 -6.10 -10.13 8.84
C ARG A 124 -5.48 -10.50 7.48
N GLY A 125 -4.90 -9.54 6.79
CA GLY A 125 -4.21 -9.79 5.53
C GLY A 125 -3.03 -10.74 5.69
N ILE A 126 -2.25 -10.61 6.77
CA ILE A 126 -1.14 -11.51 7.08
C ILE A 126 -1.66 -12.92 7.39
N ASP A 127 -2.71 -13.04 8.20
CA ASP A 127 -3.33 -14.34 8.51
C ASP A 127 -3.87 -15.02 7.24
N ASP A 128 -4.65 -14.31 6.42
CA ASP A 128 -5.18 -14.82 5.15
C ASP A 128 -4.05 -15.24 4.17
N PHE A 129 -2.91 -14.52 4.16
CA PHE A 129 -1.74 -14.87 3.37
C PHE A 129 -1.07 -16.16 3.88
N LEU A 130 -0.91 -16.31 5.19
CA LEU A 130 -0.26 -17.46 5.81
C LEU A 130 -1.11 -18.73 5.72
N GLU A 131 -2.43 -18.60 5.78
CA GLU A 131 -3.37 -19.72 5.67
C GLU A 131 -3.63 -20.13 4.21
N GLY A 132 -3.46 -19.18 3.28
CA GLY A 132 -3.68 -19.41 1.85
C GLY A 132 -2.43 -19.89 1.10
N ASN A 133 -2.63 -20.25 -0.16
CA ASN A 133 -1.53 -20.59 -1.08
C ASN A 133 -1.31 -19.42 -2.05
N TRP A 134 -0.99 -18.24 -1.51
CA TRP A 134 -0.81 -17.01 -2.27
C TRP A 134 0.67 -16.67 -2.40
N ASP A 135 1.10 -16.28 -3.59
CA ASP A 135 2.41 -15.65 -3.79
C ASP A 135 2.38 -14.17 -3.44
N THR A 136 1.22 -13.54 -3.61
CA THR A 136 0.96 -12.16 -3.19
C THR A 136 -0.49 -12.00 -2.73
N LEU A 137 -0.73 -11.16 -1.73
CA LEU A 137 -2.05 -10.76 -1.28
C LEU A 137 -2.16 -9.24 -1.33
N LEU A 138 -3.26 -8.75 -1.94
CA LEU A 138 -3.51 -7.33 -2.16
C LEU A 138 -4.66 -6.84 -1.29
N ALA A 139 -4.57 -5.62 -0.78
CA ALA A 139 -5.73 -4.90 -0.31
C ALA A 139 -6.58 -4.45 -1.49
N VAL A 140 -7.90 -4.63 -1.40
CA VAL A 140 -8.83 -4.18 -2.44
C VAL A 140 -10.03 -3.47 -1.81
N SER A 141 -10.60 -2.50 -2.53
CA SER A 141 -11.84 -1.85 -2.13
C SER A 141 -12.91 -2.00 -3.20
N LYS A 142 -14.19 -2.02 -2.80
CA LYS A 142 -15.31 -2.14 -3.74
C LYS A 142 -15.31 -0.98 -4.73
N SER A 143 -15.36 -1.28 -6.02
CA SER A 143 -15.41 -0.25 -7.05
C SER A 143 -16.80 0.38 -7.17
N GLU A 144 -16.85 1.71 -7.19
CA GLU A 144 -18.04 2.49 -7.49
C GLU A 144 -18.27 2.68 -8.99
N ARG A 145 -17.33 2.27 -9.84
CA ARG A 145 -17.40 2.37 -11.29
C ARG A 145 -17.22 1.01 -11.93
N HIS A 146 -17.77 0.87 -13.15
CA HIS A 146 -17.68 -0.37 -13.92
C HIS A 146 -17.34 -0.05 -15.38
N PRO A 147 -16.31 -0.70 -15.97
CA PRO A 147 -15.84 -0.40 -17.32
C PRO A 147 -16.87 -0.68 -18.42
N ALA A 148 -17.81 -1.59 -18.18
CA ALA A 148 -18.91 -1.87 -19.12
C ALA A 148 -20.18 -1.04 -18.87
N PHE A 149 -20.18 -0.08 -17.93
CA PHE A 149 -21.38 0.70 -17.61
C PHE A 149 -21.14 2.21 -17.54
N ASN A 150 -20.15 2.68 -16.78
CA ASN A 150 -19.97 4.11 -16.49
C ASN A 150 -18.50 4.57 -16.51
N MET A 151 -17.63 3.81 -17.18
CA MET A 151 -16.27 4.24 -17.52
C MET A 151 -16.15 4.27 -19.04
N VAL A 152 -15.54 5.33 -19.57
CA VAL A 152 -15.40 5.56 -21.01
C VAL A 152 -13.96 5.95 -21.36
N HIS A 153 -13.55 5.68 -22.59
CA HIS A 153 -12.38 6.28 -23.21
C HIS A 153 -12.80 7.26 -24.30
N MET A 154 -11.94 8.23 -24.60
CA MET A 154 -12.15 9.17 -25.69
C MET A 154 -11.85 8.48 -27.02
N ALA A 155 -12.86 8.31 -27.86
CA ALA A 155 -12.71 7.72 -29.19
C ALA A 155 -12.27 8.77 -30.23
N SER A 156 -12.67 10.03 -30.03
CA SER A 156 -12.25 11.21 -30.81
C SER A 156 -12.41 12.46 -29.94
N ASP A 157 -12.23 13.65 -30.50
CA ASP A 157 -12.25 14.92 -29.76
C ASP A 157 -13.44 15.11 -28.79
N LYS A 158 -14.62 14.58 -29.14
CA LYS A 158 -15.83 14.67 -28.29
C LYS A 158 -16.63 13.39 -28.20
N ALA A 159 -16.26 12.35 -28.94
CA ALA A 159 -16.94 11.07 -28.91
C ALA A 159 -16.32 10.17 -27.82
N VAL A 160 -17.17 9.47 -27.11
CA VAL A 160 -16.75 8.51 -26.07
C VAL A 160 -17.32 7.14 -26.34
N GLU A 161 -16.59 6.12 -25.94
CA GLU A 161 -17.01 4.72 -25.98
C GLU A 161 -16.79 4.08 -24.60
N LEU A 162 -17.58 3.07 -24.26
CA LEU A 162 -17.36 2.32 -23.01
C LEU A 162 -15.96 1.73 -22.96
N ALA A 163 -15.30 1.82 -21.81
CA ALA A 163 -13.93 1.35 -21.64
C ALA A 163 -13.78 -0.16 -21.94
N MET A 164 -14.78 -0.95 -21.58
CA MET A 164 -14.87 -2.38 -21.91
C MET A 164 -16.33 -2.72 -22.26
N PRO A 165 -16.73 -2.66 -23.53
CA PRO A 165 -18.08 -3.06 -23.95
C PRO A 165 -18.35 -4.53 -23.59
N SER A 166 -19.53 -4.82 -23.04
CA SER A 166 -20.01 -6.17 -22.74
C SER A 166 -21.10 -6.56 -23.74
N ALA A 167 -21.22 -7.85 -24.02
CA ALA A 167 -22.34 -8.40 -24.77
C ALA A 167 -23.68 -8.21 -24.00
N GLU A 168 -23.62 -8.21 -22.69
CA GLU A 168 -24.76 -7.89 -21.82
C GLU A 168 -24.87 -6.38 -21.65
N ARG A 169 -26.10 -5.85 -21.82
CA ARG A 169 -26.39 -4.43 -21.57
C ARG A 169 -26.92 -4.26 -20.17
N PHE A 170 -26.20 -3.55 -19.33
CA PHE A 170 -26.61 -3.23 -17.97
C PHE A 170 -27.45 -1.95 -17.97
N ALA A 171 -28.63 -1.99 -17.35
CA ALA A 171 -29.51 -0.82 -17.23
C ALA A 171 -29.19 -0.03 -15.93
N ARG A 172 -28.71 -0.71 -14.91
CA ARG A 172 -28.37 -0.11 -13.61
C ARG A 172 -27.02 -0.64 -13.14
N ARG A 173 -26.33 0.16 -12.34
CA ARG A 173 -25.03 -0.22 -11.76
C ARG A 173 -25.07 -1.53 -10.96
N GLN A 174 -26.14 -1.73 -10.18
CA GLN A 174 -26.31 -2.94 -9.36
C GLN A 174 -26.52 -4.23 -10.17
N ASP A 175 -26.81 -4.11 -11.46
CA ASP A 175 -26.96 -5.26 -12.37
C ASP A 175 -25.57 -5.71 -12.91
N CYS A 176 -24.54 -4.85 -12.76
CA CYS A 176 -23.19 -5.19 -13.16
C CYS A 176 -22.51 -6.16 -12.17
N PRO A 177 -21.62 -7.04 -12.65
CA PRO A 177 -20.75 -7.83 -11.77
C PRO A 177 -19.98 -6.93 -10.80
N LEU A 178 -19.75 -7.44 -9.57
CA LEU A 178 -18.94 -6.72 -8.60
C LEU A 178 -17.47 -6.67 -9.07
N LEU A 179 -16.92 -5.46 -9.04
CA LEU A 179 -15.50 -5.22 -9.27
C LEU A 179 -14.88 -4.56 -8.05
N TYR A 180 -13.57 -4.72 -7.92
CA TYR A 180 -12.78 -4.13 -6.86
C TYR A 180 -11.62 -3.36 -7.46
N ASN A 181 -11.27 -2.25 -6.82
CA ASN A 181 -10.06 -1.50 -7.10
C ASN A 181 -8.93 -2.06 -6.25
N ILE A 182 -7.73 -2.20 -6.80
CA ILE A 182 -6.55 -2.45 -5.99
C ILE A 182 -6.32 -1.21 -5.11
N ALA A 183 -6.22 -1.43 -3.80
CA ALA A 183 -5.90 -0.38 -2.86
C ALA A 183 -4.41 -0.44 -2.52
N THR A 184 -3.73 0.70 -2.54
CA THR A 184 -2.32 0.83 -2.16
C THR A 184 -2.11 0.76 -0.65
N ALA A 185 -3.12 0.28 0.09
CA ALA A 185 -3.07 0.23 1.55
C ALA A 185 -1.97 -0.69 2.07
N PHE A 186 -1.89 -1.90 1.56
CA PHE A 186 -0.80 -2.84 1.84
C PHE A 186 -0.69 -3.93 0.76
N PHE A 187 0.51 -4.52 0.67
CA PHE A 187 0.82 -5.69 -0.13
C PHE A 187 1.56 -6.69 0.75
N ILE A 188 1.18 -7.96 0.70
CA ILE A 188 1.82 -9.02 1.45
C ILE A 188 2.31 -10.05 0.43
N THR A 189 3.59 -10.44 0.49
CA THR A 189 4.17 -11.25 -0.58
C THR A 189 5.31 -12.13 -0.07
N ASP A 190 5.50 -13.24 -0.76
CA ASP A 190 6.67 -14.09 -0.62
C ASP A 190 7.91 -13.37 -1.20
N PRO A 191 9.02 -13.24 -0.44
CA PRO A 191 10.22 -12.57 -0.93
C PRO A 191 10.87 -13.26 -2.13
N ASP A 192 10.82 -14.59 -2.22
CA ASP A 192 11.39 -15.35 -3.34
C ASP A 192 10.59 -15.09 -4.61
N PHE A 193 9.27 -15.05 -4.51
CA PHE A 193 8.39 -14.68 -5.61
C PHE A 193 8.72 -13.28 -6.16
N VAL A 194 8.96 -12.30 -5.28
CA VAL A 194 9.36 -10.95 -5.71
C VAL A 194 10.67 -10.96 -6.51
N LEU A 195 11.62 -11.79 -6.11
CA LEU A 195 12.92 -11.87 -6.80
C LEU A 195 12.84 -12.59 -8.15
N GLN A 196 11.92 -13.56 -8.29
CA GLN A 196 11.86 -14.45 -9.45
C GLN A 196 10.93 -13.95 -10.56
N THR A 197 10.00 -13.02 -10.26
CA THR A 197 8.96 -12.58 -11.19
C THR A 197 8.94 -11.07 -11.37
N ASP A 198 8.44 -10.59 -12.50
CA ASP A 198 8.33 -9.14 -12.79
C ASP A 198 6.96 -8.57 -12.46
N SER A 199 5.95 -9.43 -12.30
CA SER A 199 4.57 -9.03 -12.03
C SER A 199 3.93 -9.88 -10.94
N PHE A 200 2.99 -9.31 -10.18
CA PHE A 200 2.14 -10.08 -9.26
C PHE A 200 1.31 -11.14 -9.99
N TRP A 201 0.95 -10.86 -11.25
CA TRP A 201 0.08 -11.72 -12.07
C TRP A 201 0.77 -12.95 -12.63
N GLU A 202 2.06 -13.15 -12.34
CA GLU A 202 2.80 -14.37 -12.70
C GLU A 202 2.63 -15.49 -11.65
N GLY A 203 2.00 -15.17 -10.52
CA GLY A 203 1.71 -16.11 -9.44
C GLY A 203 0.24 -16.11 -9.01
N SER A 204 -0.03 -16.78 -7.90
CA SER A 204 -1.33 -16.78 -7.25
C SER A 204 -1.53 -15.49 -6.45
N VAL A 205 -2.61 -14.76 -6.74
CA VAL A 205 -2.91 -13.47 -6.11
C VAL A 205 -4.18 -13.56 -5.29
N GLY A 206 -4.05 -13.42 -3.97
CA GLY A 206 -5.16 -13.30 -3.04
C GLY A 206 -5.56 -11.85 -2.78
N SER A 207 -6.68 -11.63 -2.08
CA SER A 207 -7.11 -10.28 -1.73
C SER A 207 -7.81 -10.20 -0.39
N VAL A 208 -7.66 -9.04 0.28
CA VAL A 208 -8.46 -8.64 1.44
C VAL A 208 -9.28 -7.42 1.07
N VAL A 209 -10.59 -7.50 1.30
CA VAL A 209 -11.48 -6.36 1.08
C VAL A 209 -11.41 -5.42 2.28
N ILE A 210 -11.11 -4.14 2.01
CA ILE A 210 -11.11 -3.07 3.01
C ILE A 210 -12.16 -2.01 2.66
N PRO A 211 -12.64 -1.22 3.64
CA PRO A 211 -13.51 -0.08 3.41
C PRO A 211 -12.88 0.96 2.47
N ALA A 212 -13.70 1.68 1.71
CA ALA A 212 -13.20 2.68 0.76
C ALA A 212 -12.48 3.85 1.44
N GLU A 213 -12.91 4.22 2.65
CA GLU A 213 -12.31 5.23 3.50
C GLU A 213 -10.88 4.86 3.95
N HIS A 214 -10.58 3.57 4.11
CA HIS A 214 -9.24 3.08 4.46
C HIS A 214 -8.35 2.87 3.21
N ALA A 215 -8.94 2.91 2.03
CA ALA A 215 -8.26 2.72 0.75
C ALA A 215 -7.79 4.03 0.09
N VAL A 216 -7.86 5.16 0.81
CA VAL A 216 -7.43 6.45 0.28
C VAL A 216 -5.92 6.46 0.06
N ASP A 217 -5.52 6.82 -1.16
CA ASP A 217 -4.13 7.01 -1.58
C ASP A 217 -3.85 8.49 -1.81
N ILE A 218 -2.89 9.04 -1.09
CA ILE A 218 -2.57 10.47 -1.14
C ILE A 218 -1.53 10.73 -2.22
N ASP A 219 -1.97 11.20 -3.37
CA ASP A 219 -1.10 11.64 -4.47
C ASP A 219 -1.14 13.15 -4.71
N THR A 220 -2.27 13.78 -4.47
CA THR A 220 -2.51 15.21 -4.68
C THR A 220 -2.87 15.93 -3.39
N GLU A 221 -2.91 17.28 -3.44
CA GLU A 221 -3.40 18.08 -2.30
C GLU A 221 -4.87 17.77 -1.99
N LEU A 222 -5.70 17.47 -2.99
CA LEU A 222 -7.10 17.12 -2.78
C LEU A 222 -7.24 15.81 -2.01
N ASP A 223 -6.42 14.81 -2.34
CA ASP A 223 -6.41 13.53 -1.62
C ASP A 223 -5.97 13.75 -0.16
N PHE A 224 -4.99 14.64 0.05
CA PHE A 224 -4.53 14.98 1.39
C PHE A 224 -5.63 15.60 2.24
N VAL A 225 -6.34 16.59 1.71
CA VAL A 225 -7.47 17.25 2.41
C VAL A 225 -8.58 16.24 2.70
N PHE A 226 -8.85 15.32 1.76
CA PHE A 226 -9.84 14.27 1.97
C PHE A 226 -9.41 13.27 3.05
N ALA A 227 -8.16 12.84 3.05
CA ALA A 227 -7.61 11.98 4.08
C ALA A 227 -7.63 12.65 5.46
N GLU A 228 -7.33 13.96 5.55
CA GLU A 228 -7.38 14.74 6.79
C GLU A 228 -8.81 14.81 7.35
N PHE A 229 -9.80 15.05 6.49
CA PHE A 229 -11.20 15.02 6.88
C PHE A 229 -11.63 13.66 7.45
N LEU A 230 -11.25 12.56 6.80
CA LEU A 230 -11.57 11.20 7.26
C LEU A 230 -10.89 10.90 8.60
N TYR A 231 -9.60 11.22 8.71
CA TYR A 231 -8.83 11.05 9.94
C TYR A 231 -9.45 11.78 11.15
N GLU A 232 -9.86 13.03 10.96
CA GLU A 232 -10.53 13.81 12.01
C GLU A 232 -11.90 13.23 12.38
N ARG A 233 -12.65 12.73 11.40
CA ARG A 233 -13.94 12.08 11.63
C ARG A 233 -13.79 10.85 12.51
N GLU A 234 -12.86 9.94 12.15
CA GLU A 234 -12.61 8.73 12.92
C GLU A 234 -12.11 9.03 14.34
N SER A 235 -11.26 10.04 14.49
CA SER A 235 -10.76 10.48 15.80
C SER A 235 -11.90 10.93 16.71
N ARG A 236 -12.87 11.69 16.17
CA ARG A 236 -14.06 12.15 16.91
C ARG A 236 -15.00 11.01 17.29
N GLU A 237 -15.21 10.04 16.39
CA GLU A 237 -16.04 8.86 16.65
C GLU A 237 -15.43 7.98 17.76
N CYS A 238 -14.11 7.81 17.76
CA CYS A 238 -13.39 7.08 18.82
C CYS A 238 -13.50 7.78 20.19
N GLU A 239 -13.52 9.11 20.25
CA GLU A 239 -13.68 9.86 21.50
C GLU A 239 -15.11 9.72 22.07
N GLN A 240 -16.13 9.73 21.22
CA GLN A 240 -17.52 9.58 21.62
C GLN A 240 -17.86 8.19 22.18
N HIS A 241 -17.15 7.14 21.77
CA HIS A 241 -17.38 5.77 22.26
C HIS A 241 -16.61 5.46 23.55
N LYS A 242 -15.76 6.36 24.03
CA LYS A 242 -15.03 6.23 25.32
C LYS A 242 -15.72 6.92 26.50
N THR A 243 -16.81 7.62 26.24
CA THR A 243 -17.67 8.28 27.25
C THR A 243 -18.95 7.50 27.48
#